data_28c903fe6de0de8f1c90f03688e18aa4
#
_entry.id   28c903fe6de0de8f1c90f03688e18aa4
#
_cell.length_a   1.000
_cell.length_b   1.000
_cell.length_c   1.000
_cell.angle_alpha   90.00
_cell.angle_beta   90.00
_cell.angle_gamma   90.00
#
_symmetry.space_group_name_H-M   'P 1'
#
loop_
_entity.id
_entity.type
_entity.pdbx_description
1 polymer ?
#
loop_
_entity_poly.entity_id
_entity_poly.type
_entity_poly.pdbx_seq_one_letter_code
_entity_poly.pdbx_strand_id
1 'polypeptide(L)'
;IRELQKQLKVYADGEYVAAVQEGKFRPYVYPFFTPAGHNVLQIAPADHLHHVGICVGHEFVSRLVDGPELETSDRDGWEEYQPYAGGRTARGSDAVDFWGTESFLLGPLPRILVRSTNTDVSERGVSFDQEIEWRDAEDYLLLCERRRTTVTAGSDANIIDLVTNLEAPGYPVELRKAKDAGLLVRVADQIDVLDGGRIVNAEGRVNEEQTFGRVSAWVDYSGPVTRDAVAGISVFPIPESDGHPWHTRDYGPMWINPWQHEPMTLQPGQAYTIGARFAAHDGSCEDADV
;
A
#
# COMPACT_ATOMS: atom_id res chain seq x y z
N ILE A 1 21.20 7.91 7.46
CA ILE A 1 19.84 7.88 8.01
C ILE A 1 19.70 9.03 9.01
N ARG A 2 18.53 9.65 9.02
CA ARG A 2 18.13 10.60 10.06
C ARG A 2 16.79 10.18 10.62
N GLU A 3 16.71 9.99 11.92
CA GLU A 3 15.47 9.75 12.64
C GLU A 3 14.93 11.08 13.16
N LEU A 4 13.70 11.42 12.80
CA LEU A 4 13.01 12.63 13.21
C LEU A 4 11.51 12.34 13.31
N GLN A 5 10.89 12.54 14.50
CA GLN A 5 9.44 12.48 14.67
C GLN A 5 8.80 11.20 14.09
N LYS A 6 9.39 10.03 14.38
CA LYS A 6 8.93 8.74 13.86
C LYS A 6 9.07 8.59 12.33
N GLN A 7 10.06 9.27 11.75
CA GLN A 7 10.45 9.18 10.35
C GLN A 7 11.89 8.70 10.25
N LEU A 8 12.13 7.73 9.39
CA LEU A 8 13.46 7.25 9.03
C LEU A 8 13.79 7.74 7.63
N LYS A 9 14.54 8.82 7.53
CA LYS A 9 14.93 9.45 6.26
C LYS A 9 16.19 8.82 5.70
N VAL A 10 16.16 8.40 4.45
CA VAL A 10 17.27 7.82 3.71
C VAL A 10 17.86 8.86 2.77
N TYR A 11 19.19 9.00 2.83
CA TYR A 11 19.99 9.86 1.95
C TYR A 11 21.08 9.03 1.31
N ALA A 12 21.37 9.26 0.04
CA ALA A 12 22.53 8.73 -0.68
C ALA A 12 23.33 9.91 -1.23
N ASP A 13 24.63 9.96 -0.97
CA ASP A 13 25.55 11.04 -1.39
C ASP A 13 25.05 12.47 -1.09
N GLY A 14 24.26 12.60 -0.03
CA GLY A 14 23.65 13.87 0.40
C GLY A 14 22.27 14.16 -0.16
N GLU A 15 21.83 13.44 -1.19
CA GLU A 15 20.52 13.57 -1.82
C GLU A 15 19.45 12.77 -1.06
N TYR A 16 18.27 13.34 -0.95
CA TYR A 16 17.14 12.69 -0.26
C TYR A 16 16.47 11.67 -1.18
N VAL A 17 16.44 10.41 -0.77
CA VAL A 17 15.89 9.29 -1.56
C VAL A 17 14.47 8.95 -1.14
N ALA A 18 14.26 8.65 0.15
CA ALA A 18 12.95 8.24 0.64
C ALA A 18 12.84 8.42 2.16
N ALA A 19 11.61 8.30 2.69
CA ALA A 19 11.43 8.11 4.12
C ALA A 19 10.39 7.04 4.44
N VAL A 20 10.71 6.21 5.44
CA VAL A 20 9.77 5.29 6.08
C VAL A 20 9.15 6.00 7.27
N GLN A 21 7.83 6.01 7.33
CA GLN A 21 7.01 6.69 8.33
C GLN A 21 6.32 5.66 9.21
N GLU A 22 6.28 5.85 10.53
CA GLU A 22 5.39 5.06 11.38
C GLU A 22 3.92 5.46 11.18
N GLY A 23 3.68 6.72 10.87
CA GLY A 23 2.35 7.27 10.71
C GLY A 23 1.53 7.32 12.01
N LYS A 24 0.37 7.92 11.95
CA LYS A 24 -0.58 7.96 13.08
C LYS A 24 -1.47 6.71 13.13
N PHE A 25 -1.87 6.22 11.97
CA PHE A 25 -2.83 5.13 11.81
C PHE A 25 -2.21 3.90 11.17
N ARG A 26 -1.22 4.08 10.29
CA ARG A 26 -0.49 3.02 9.60
C ARG A 26 0.91 3.48 9.20
N PRO A 27 1.88 2.56 9.10
CA PRO A 27 3.19 2.85 8.51
C PRO A 27 3.11 2.93 6.99
N TYR A 28 3.89 3.84 6.41
CA TYR A 28 3.95 4.06 4.97
C TYR A 28 5.30 4.61 4.53
N VAL A 29 5.57 4.59 3.23
CA VAL A 29 6.72 5.28 2.62
C VAL A 29 6.25 6.57 1.98
N TYR A 30 6.88 7.68 2.35
CA TYR A 30 6.71 9.00 1.74
C TYR A 30 7.73 10.00 2.30
N PRO A 31 8.36 10.84 1.50
CA PRO A 31 8.35 10.83 0.04
C PRO A 31 9.20 9.71 -0.56
N PHE A 32 9.17 9.56 -1.88
CA PHE A 32 10.06 8.73 -2.66
C PHE A 32 10.47 9.48 -3.92
N PHE A 33 11.76 9.68 -4.10
CA PHE A 33 12.31 10.54 -5.14
C PHE A 33 12.96 9.72 -6.26
N THR A 34 12.89 10.24 -7.49
CA THR A 34 13.69 9.76 -8.62
C THR A 34 15.15 10.20 -8.45
N PRO A 35 16.11 9.68 -9.25
CA PRO A 35 17.50 10.17 -9.26
C PRO A 35 17.62 11.68 -9.53
N ALA A 36 16.76 12.27 -10.37
CA ALA A 36 16.73 13.72 -10.60
C ALA A 36 16.03 14.52 -9.48
N GLY A 37 15.52 13.86 -8.43
CA GLY A 37 14.94 14.52 -7.25
C GLY A 37 13.46 14.87 -7.39
N HIS A 38 12.72 14.21 -8.27
CA HIS A 38 11.26 14.36 -8.38
C HIS A 38 10.55 13.39 -7.43
N ASN A 39 9.68 13.90 -6.56
CA ASN A 39 8.86 13.05 -5.69
C ASN A 39 7.71 12.46 -6.48
N VAL A 40 7.61 11.12 -6.52
CA VAL A 40 6.60 10.37 -7.29
C VAL A 40 5.39 9.95 -6.47
N LEU A 41 5.33 10.27 -5.19
CA LEU A 41 4.25 9.87 -4.27
C LEU A 41 3.47 11.07 -3.74
N GLN A 42 2.26 10.79 -3.23
CA GLN A 42 1.39 11.74 -2.54
C GLN A 42 0.88 11.18 -1.22
N ILE A 43 0.51 12.06 -0.29
CA ILE A 43 -0.21 11.73 0.94
C ILE A 43 -1.42 12.64 1.10
N ALA A 44 -2.50 12.08 1.64
CA ALA A 44 -3.70 12.79 2.03
C ALA A 44 -4.25 13.74 0.93
N PRO A 45 -4.44 13.27 -0.32
CA PRO A 45 -5.10 14.09 -1.33
C PRO A 45 -6.52 14.46 -0.88
N ALA A 46 -7.03 15.58 -1.38
CA ALA A 46 -8.28 16.16 -0.89
C ALA A 46 -9.51 15.24 -1.07
N ASP A 47 -9.47 14.38 -2.07
CA ASP A 47 -10.51 13.40 -2.41
C ASP A 47 -10.42 12.11 -1.57
N HIS A 48 -9.20 11.71 -1.11
CA HIS A 48 -8.93 10.47 -0.39
C HIS A 48 -7.89 10.68 0.70
N LEU A 49 -8.26 11.33 1.80
CA LEU A 49 -7.35 11.69 2.91
C LEU A 49 -6.61 10.49 3.52
N HIS A 50 -7.14 9.28 3.37
CA HIS A 50 -6.55 8.03 3.85
C HIS A 50 -5.49 7.43 2.92
N HIS A 51 -5.34 7.91 1.69
CA HIS A 51 -4.27 7.45 0.81
C HIS A 51 -2.92 8.06 1.21
N VAL A 52 -1.93 7.21 1.45
CA VAL A 52 -0.61 7.63 1.95
C VAL A 52 0.51 6.86 1.24
N GLY A 53 1.18 7.48 0.29
CA GLY A 53 2.39 6.99 -0.37
C GLY A 53 2.33 5.50 -0.75
N ILE A 54 3.28 4.70 -0.23
CA ILE A 54 3.27 3.24 -0.34
C ILE A 54 2.88 2.67 1.04
N CYS A 55 1.78 1.93 1.10
CA CYS A 55 1.32 1.33 2.35
C CYS A 55 0.59 0.00 2.13
N VAL A 56 0.36 -0.73 3.22
CA VAL A 56 -0.46 -1.96 3.25
C VAL A 56 -1.69 -1.70 4.09
N GLY A 57 -2.84 -2.19 3.63
CA GLY A 57 -4.11 -2.07 4.34
C GLY A 57 -5.14 -3.08 3.85
N HIS A 58 -6.24 -3.17 4.58
CA HIS A 58 -7.36 -4.04 4.25
C HIS A 58 -8.65 -3.50 4.85
N GLU A 59 -9.70 -3.41 4.03
CA GLU A 59 -11.00 -2.85 4.44
C GLU A 59 -11.76 -3.75 5.42
N PHE A 60 -11.65 -5.09 5.31
CA PHE A 60 -12.44 -6.01 6.10
C PHE A 60 -11.60 -7.14 6.71
N VAL A 61 -11.11 -6.93 7.93
CA VAL A 61 -10.38 -7.95 8.71
C VAL A 61 -11.25 -8.43 9.86
N SER A 62 -11.51 -9.75 9.96
CA SER A 62 -12.37 -10.32 10.99
C SER A 62 -11.65 -11.34 11.85
N ARG A 63 -11.91 -11.30 13.15
CA ARG A 63 -11.51 -12.35 14.06
C ARG A 63 -12.56 -13.45 14.04
N LEU A 64 -12.14 -14.67 13.70
CA LEU A 64 -12.99 -15.85 13.79
C LEU A 64 -12.85 -16.46 15.20
N VAL A 65 -13.79 -16.15 16.09
CA VAL A 65 -13.91 -16.77 17.42
C VAL A 65 -15.01 -17.81 17.39
N ASP A 66 -14.82 -18.94 18.10
CA ASP A 66 -15.88 -19.92 18.28
C ASP A 66 -17.10 -19.27 18.95
N GLY A 67 -18.12 -19.07 18.19
CA GLY A 67 -19.42 -18.53 18.58
C GLY A 67 -20.46 -18.92 17.54
N PRO A 68 -21.77 -18.80 17.82
CA PRO A 68 -22.77 -19.06 16.80
C PRO A 68 -22.47 -18.24 15.56
N GLU A 69 -22.55 -18.87 14.39
CA GLU A 69 -22.41 -18.23 13.10
C GLU A 69 -23.25 -16.94 13.11
N LEU A 70 -22.60 -15.80 13.10
CA LEU A 70 -23.28 -14.56 12.80
C LEU A 70 -23.70 -14.66 11.33
N GLU A 71 -25.01 -14.64 11.10
CA GLU A 71 -25.56 -14.64 9.74
C GLU A 71 -24.81 -13.56 8.95
N THR A 72 -23.95 -14.00 8.05
CA THR A 72 -23.33 -13.14 7.07
C THR A 72 -24.45 -12.56 6.24
N SER A 73 -24.74 -11.29 6.41
CA SER A 73 -25.57 -10.60 5.42
C SER A 73 -24.79 -10.64 4.13
N ASP A 74 -25.26 -11.44 3.17
CA ASP A 74 -24.80 -11.42 1.79
C ASP A 74 -24.89 -9.98 1.28
N ARG A 75 -23.82 -9.24 1.43
CA ARG A 75 -23.64 -8.01 0.70
C ARG A 75 -22.78 -8.31 -0.53
N ASP A 76 -23.41 -8.95 -1.50
CA ASP A 76 -23.04 -8.84 -2.90
C ASP A 76 -23.31 -7.41 -3.38
N GLY A 77 -22.54 -6.46 -2.87
CA GLY A 77 -22.84 -5.06 -3.10
C GLY A 77 -21.66 -4.28 -3.65
N TRP A 78 -21.24 -4.60 -4.88
CA TRP A 78 -20.56 -3.60 -5.71
C TRP A 78 -21.51 -2.45 -6.09
N GLU A 79 -22.82 -2.57 -5.86
CA GLU A 79 -23.85 -1.63 -6.30
C GLU A 79 -24.29 -0.60 -5.25
N GLU A 80 -23.94 -0.77 -3.98
CA GLU A 80 -24.16 0.26 -2.96
C GLU A 80 -22.82 0.77 -2.40
N TYR A 81 -22.13 1.57 -3.19
CA TYR A 81 -21.19 2.52 -2.69
C TYR A 81 -21.97 3.53 -1.84
N GLN A 82 -22.18 3.17 -0.56
CA GLN A 82 -22.60 4.16 0.42
C GLN A 82 -21.40 5.07 0.64
N PRO A 83 -21.48 6.34 0.18
CA PRO A 83 -20.41 7.26 0.45
C PRO A 83 -20.28 7.39 1.96
N TYR A 84 -19.21 6.83 2.53
CA TYR A 84 -18.64 7.23 3.79
C TYR A 84 -19.52 7.14 5.04
N ALA A 85 -20.01 5.98 5.36
CA ALA A 85 -20.30 5.67 6.76
C ALA A 85 -18.94 5.37 7.42
N GLY A 86 -18.14 6.41 7.68
CA GLY A 86 -16.83 6.31 8.26
C GLY A 86 -16.81 5.44 9.50
N GLY A 87 -15.83 4.54 9.58
CA GLY A 87 -15.38 3.82 10.77
C GLY A 87 -16.44 3.12 11.57
N ARG A 88 -17.39 2.57 10.91
CA ARG A 88 -18.24 1.57 11.52
C ARG A 88 -17.55 0.22 11.29
N THR A 89 -17.20 -0.44 12.41
CA THR A 89 -17.72 -1.80 12.49
C THR A 89 -19.14 -1.68 11.96
N ALA A 90 -19.41 -2.08 10.72
CA ALA A 90 -20.76 -2.02 10.18
C ALA A 90 -21.61 -2.67 11.27
N ARG A 91 -22.62 -1.98 11.83
CA ARG A 91 -23.44 -2.54 12.92
C ARG A 91 -23.94 -3.86 12.43
N GLY A 92 -23.39 -4.96 13.01
CA GLY A 92 -23.62 -6.33 12.55
C GLY A 92 -22.48 -6.97 11.76
N SER A 93 -21.38 -6.29 11.39
CA SER A 93 -20.17 -6.95 10.90
C SER A 93 -19.10 -6.92 11.98
N ASP A 94 -18.49 -8.05 12.22
CA ASP A 94 -17.31 -8.25 13.07
C ASP A 94 -16.00 -7.87 12.34
N ALA A 95 -16.10 -7.27 11.17
CA ALA A 95 -14.97 -6.85 10.34
C ALA A 95 -14.49 -5.45 10.73
N VAL A 96 -13.17 -5.30 10.79
CA VAL A 96 -12.46 -4.07 11.13
C VAL A 96 -11.84 -3.49 9.87
N ASP A 97 -12.10 -2.20 9.62
CA ASP A 97 -11.54 -1.47 8.50
C ASP A 97 -10.17 -0.87 8.86
N PHE A 98 -9.12 -1.37 8.21
CA PHE A 98 -7.75 -0.84 8.27
C PHE A 98 -7.35 -0.08 7.01
N TRP A 99 -8.31 0.30 6.17
CA TRP A 99 -8.04 1.04 4.93
C TRP A 99 -8.43 2.50 5.01
N GLY A 100 -9.68 2.82 5.35
CA GLY A 100 -10.25 4.15 5.20
C GLY A 100 -10.68 4.87 6.48
N THR A 101 -10.62 4.21 7.63
CA THR A 101 -11.22 4.71 8.87
C THR A 101 -10.68 6.04 9.37
N GLU A 102 -9.40 6.32 9.16
CA GLU A 102 -8.75 7.53 9.67
C GLU A 102 -9.29 8.84 9.08
N SER A 103 -10.01 8.77 7.96
CA SER A 103 -10.46 9.98 7.26
C SER A 103 -11.68 10.65 7.87
N PHE A 104 -12.48 9.94 8.65
CA PHE A 104 -13.86 10.37 8.93
C PHE A 104 -14.31 10.32 10.39
N LEU A 105 -13.47 9.89 11.34
CA LEU A 105 -13.94 9.61 12.68
C LEU A 105 -13.33 10.45 13.79
N LEU A 106 -14.22 10.79 14.72
CA LEU A 106 -13.90 11.25 16.06
C LEU A 106 -14.03 10.05 17.02
N GLY A 107 -12.93 9.64 17.67
CA GLY A 107 -12.92 8.56 18.66
C GLY A 107 -11.76 7.57 18.48
N PRO A 108 -11.77 6.47 19.23
CA PRO A 108 -10.83 5.39 19.02
C PRO A 108 -10.98 4.79 17.62
N LEU A 109 -9.86 4.58 16.93
CA LEU A 109 -9.82 4.07 15.56
C LEU A 109 -8.94 2.83 15.48
N PRO A 110 -9.23 1.90 14.55
CA PRO A 110 -8.30 0.84 14.19
C PRO A 110 -6.96 1.42 13.76
N ARG A 111 -5.87 0.73 14.08
CA ARG A 111 -4.52 1.20 13.82
C ARG A 111 -3.58 0.06 13.45
N ILE A 112 -2.67 0.35 12.54
CA ILE A 112 -1.53 -0.49 12.18
C ILE A 112 -0.30 0.15 12.82
N LEU A 113 0.21 -0.43 13.90
CA LEU A 113 1.17 0.18 14.81
C LEU A 113 2.55 -0.48 14.70
N VAL A 114 3.58 0.30 14.39
CA VAL A 114 4.97 -0.14 14.49
C VAL A 114 5.35 -0.30 15.96
N ARG A 115 5.82 -1.49 16.36
CA ARG A 115 6.28 -1.81 17.71
C ARG A 115 7.79 -1.73 17.84
N SER A 116 8.49 -2.17 16.81
CA SER A 116 9.94 -2.07 16.75
C SER A 116 10.41 -1.84 15.32
N THR A 117 11.56 -1.22 15.16
CA THR A 117 12.26 -1.07 13.89
C THR A 117 13.73 -1.33 14.10
N ASN A 118 14.28 -2.34 13.40
CA ASN A 118 15.70 -2.57 13.29
C ASN A 118 16.19 -2.01 11.95
N THR A 119 17.31 -1.32 11.96
CA THR A 119 17.89 -0.71 10.76
C THR A 119 19.23 -1.35 10.46
N ASP A 120 19.43 -1.76 9.21
CA ASP A 120 20.70 -2.22 8.68
C ASP A 120 21.15 -1.33 7.52
N VAL A 121 22.42 -0.91 7.55
CA VAL A 121 23.02 -0.07 6.50
C VAL A 121 24.16 -0.84 5.86
N SER A 122 24.08 -1.04 4.55
CA SER A 122 25.07 -1.75 3.77
C SER A 122 25.45 -0.98 2.50
N GLU A 123 26.43 -1.47 1.76
CA GLU A 123 26.76 -0.94 0.41
C GLU A 123 25.60 -1.12 -0.59
N ARG A 124 24.65 -2.02 -0.31
CA ARG A 124 23.49 -2.30 -1.16
C ARG A 124 22.30 -1.41 -0.86
N GLY A 125 22.36 -0.57 0.18
CA GLY A 125 21.28 0.28 0.62
C GLY A 125 20.97 0.17 2.10
N VAL A 126 19.79 0.65 2.48
CA VAL A 126 19.30 0.68 3.86
C VAL A 126 18.07 -0.19 3.98
N SER A 127 18.07 -1.11 4.94
CA SER A 127 16.92 -1.97 5.24
C SER A 127 16.32 -1.63 6.61
N PHE A 128 15.00 -1.69 6.68
CA PHE A 128 14.21 -1.53 7.90
C PHE A 128 13.40 -2.80 8.12
N ASP A 129 13.67 -3.52 9.20
CA ASP A 129 12.88 -4.66 9.66
C ASP A 129 11.94 -4.18 10.77
N GLN A 130 10.63 -4.24 10.52
CA GLN A 130 9.61 -3.73 11.40
C GLN A 130 8.71 -4.86 11.92
N GLU A 131 8.44 -4.84 13.23
CA GLU A 131 7.35 -5.59 13.84
C GLU A 131 6.16 -4.65 14.01
N ILE A 132 5.01 -5.08 13.53
CA ILE A 132 3.82 -4.26 13.38
C ILE A 132 2.62 -5.03 13.89
N GLU A 133 1.69 -4.33 14.53
CA GLU A 133 0.43 -4.89 15.02
C GLU A 133 -0.76 -4.16 14.42
N TRP A 134 -1.74 -4.93 13.95
CA TRP A 134 -3.03 -4.41 13.50
C TRP A 134 -4.03 -4.57 14.64
N ARG A 135 -4.49 -3.45 15.18
CA ARG A 135 -5.36 -3.40 16.34
C ARG A 135 -6.65 -2.65 16.03
N ASP A 136 -7.77 -3.20 16.50
CA ASP A 136 -9.06 -2.52 16.40
C ASP A 136 -9.16 -1.29 17.31
N ALA A 137 -10.33 -0.67 17.34
CA ALA A 137 -10.60 0.51 18.13
C ALA A 137 -10.55 0.27 19.65
N GLU A 138 -10.80 -0.96 20.09
CA GLU A 138 -10.75 -1.43 21.48
C GLU A 138 -9.36 -1.97 21.87
N ASP A 139 -8.36 -1.84 20.97
CA ASP A 139 -6.98 -2.29 21.13
C ASP A 139 -6.79 -3.82 21.09
N TYR A 140 -7.78 -4.60 20.56
CA TYR A 140 -7.59 -6.02 20.29
C TYR A 140 -6.67 -6.24 19.10
N LEU A 141 -5.73 -7.17 19.24
CA LEU A 141 -4.80 -7.55 18.18
C LEU A 141 -5.51 -8.41 17.13
N LEU A 142 -5.54 -8.00 15.87
CA LEU A 142 -6.11 -8.80 14.77
C LEU A 142 -5.04 -9.48 13.93
N LEU A 143 -3.94 -8.80 13.64
CA LEU A 143 -2.83 -9.37 12.86
C LEU A 143 -1.49 -8.93 13.46
N CYS A 144 -0.51 -9.81 13.38
CA CYS A 144 0.90 -9.50 13.50
C CYS A 144 1.47 -9.32 12.09
N GLU A 145 2.31 -8.32 11.89
CA GLU A 145 2.95 -8.07 10.61
C GLU A 145 4.46 -7.93 10.79
N ARG A 146 5.24 -8.61 9.94
CA ARG A 146 6.69 -8.42 9.82
C ARG A 146 7.00 -7.86 8.45
N ARG A 147 7.43 -6.61 8.43
CA ARG A 147 7.72 -5.87 7.19
C ARG A 147 9.21 -5.61 7.07
N ARG A 148 9.76 -5.94 5.91
CA ARG A 148 11.08 -5.49 5.50
C ARG A 148 10.94 -4.49 4.36
N THR A 149 11.53 -3.30 4.54
CA THR A 149 11.62 -2.27 3.50
C THR A 149 13.10 -2.00 3.26
N THR A 150 13.56 -2.19 2.02
CA THR A 150 14.94 -1.88 1.61
C THR A 150 14.92 -0.73 0.62
N VAL A 151 15.71 0.30 0.87
CA VAL A 151 15.86 1.47 0.00
C VAL A 151 17.25 1.45 -0.61
N THR A 152 17.32 1.47 -1.93
CA THR A 152 18.56 1.49 -2.71
C THR A 152 18.53 2.70 -3.66
N ALA A 153 19.57 3.52 -3.61
CA ALA A 153 19.74 4.59 -4.59
C ALA A 153 20.46 4.05 -5.83
N GLY A 154 20.02 4.47 -7.01
CA GLY A 154 20.63 4.10 -8.29
C GLY A 154 20.71 5.28 -9.24
N SER A 155 21.50 5.15 -10.32
CA SER A 155 21.63 6.18 -11.35
C SER A 155 20.41 6.27 -12.26
N ASP A 156 19.75 5.14 -12.54
CA ASP A 156 18.65 5.02 -13.49
C ASP A 156 17.30 5.08 -12.77
N ALA A 157 17.24 4.47 -11.58
CA ALA A 157 16.08 4.52 -10.70
C ALA A 157 16.51 4.38 -9.23
N ASN A 158 15.78 5.02 -8.34
CA ASN A 158 15.81 4.68 -6.92
C ASN A 158 14.82 3.55 -6.67
N ILE A 159 15.22 2.57 -5.85
CA ILE A 159 14.46 1.33 -5.63
C ILE A 159 13.99 1.24 -4.18
N ILE A 160 12.76 0.79 -4.00
CA ILE A 160 12.24 0.29 -2.73
C ILE A 160 11.78 -1.14 -2.94
N ASP A 161 12.35 -2.08 -2.19
CA ASP A 161 11.81 -3.42 -2.04
C ASP A 161 11.03 -3.49 -0.73
N LEU A 162 9.73 -3.76 -0.79
CA LEU A 162 8.87 -3.93 0.37
C LEU A 162 8.29 -5.34 0.35
N VAL A 163 8.56 -6.10 1.40
CA VAL A 163 7.99 -7.43 1.62
C VAL A 163 7.40 -7.47 3.02
N THR A 164 6.18 -7.94 3.13
CA THR A 164 5.50 -8.08 4.42
C THR A 164 4.83 -9.43 4.57
N ASN A 165 4.86 -9.95 5.81
CA ASN A 165 4.20 -11.18 6.23
C ASN A 165 3.10 -10.81 7.21
N LEU A 166 1.85 -11.07 6.84
CA LEU A 166 0.67 -10.93 7.70
C LEU A 166 0.42 -12.28 8.37
N GLU A 167 0.41 -12.32 9.69
CA GLU A 167 0.28 -13.53 10.49
C GLU A 167 -0.91 -13.43 11.44
N ALA A 168 -1.73 -14.50 11.49
CA ALA A 168 -2.79 -14.60 12.49
C ALA A 168 -2.17 -14.83 13.89
N PRO A 169 -2.64 -14.13 14.93
CA PRO A 169 -2.16 -14.31 16.30
C PRO A 169 -2.62 -15.67 16.87
N GLY A 170 -3.03 -15.77 18.12
CA GLY A 170 -3.46 -17.02 18.75
C GLY A 170 -4.84 -17.54 18.34
N TYR A 171 -5.50 -16.96 17.31
CA TYR A 171 -6.82 -17.35 16.80
C TYR A 171 -6.90 -17.11 15.28
N PRO A 172 -7.85 -17.77 14.57
CA PRO A 172 -8.02 -17.58 13.15
C PRO A 172 -8.50 -16.16 12.81
N VAL A 173 -8.00 -15.63 11.69
CA VAL A 173 -8.36 -14.30 11.15
C VAL A 173 -8.74 -14.45 9.69
N GLU A 174 -9.84 -13.84 9.30
CA GLU A 174 -10.28 -13.76 7.92
C GLU A 174 -9.96 -12.38 7.34
N LEU A 175 -9.23 -12.39 6.25
CA LEU A 175 -9.07 -11.27 5.33
C LEU A 175 -10.18 -11.43 4.29
N ARG A 176 -11.28 -10.70 4.44
CA ARG A 176 -12.47 -10.87 3.60
C ARG A 176 -12.22 -10.36 2.18
N LYS A 177 -13.08 -10.80 1.26
CA LYS A 177 -13.14 -10.19 -0.06
C LYS A 177 -13.34 -8.68 0.07
N ALA A 178 -12.44 -7.92 -0.53
CA ALA A 178 -12.44 -6.46 -0.43
C ALA A 178 -11.91 -5.83 -1.73
N LYS A 179 -12.52 -4.72 -2.10
CA LYS A 179 -12.03 -3.86 -3.19
C LYS A 179 -10.78 -3.11 -2.73
N ASP A 180 -10.84 -2.57 -1.54
CA ASP A 180 -9.81 -1.69 -0.97
C ASP A 180 -8.93 -2.50 0.00
N ALA A 181 -8.00 -3.25 -0.56
CA ALA A 181 -7.07 -4.11 0.17
C ALA A 181 -5.78 -4.36 -0.62
N GLY A 182 -4.69 -4.57 0.08
CA GLY A 182 -3.41 -4.95 -0.51
C GLY A 182 -2.29 -3.96 -0.30
N LEU A 183 -1.39 -3.92 -1.26
CA LEU A 183 -0.19 -3.07 -1.26
C LEU A 183 -0.43 -1.87 -2.19
N LEU A 184 -0.78 -0.73 -1.57
CA LEU A 184 -1.14 0.52 -2.23
C LEU A 184 0.09 1.34 -2.60
N VAL A 185 0.01 1.97 -3.78
CA VAL A 185 0.77 3.16 -4.17
C VAL A 185 -0.21 4.29 -4.46
N ARG A 186 -0.03 5.46 -3.84
CA ARG A 186 -0.67 6.70 -4.28
C ARG A 186 0.40 7.58 -4.93
N VAL A 187 0.32 7.72 -6.26
CA VAL A 187 1.25 8.56 -7.01
C VAL A 187 0.97 10.04 -6.77
N ALA A 188 1.97 10.88 -7.05
CA ALA A 188 1.85 12.32 -6.97
C ALA A 188 0.82 12.83 -7.99
N ASP A 189 0.05 13.83 -7.60
CA ASP A 189 -1.07 14.38 -8.33
C ASP A 189 -0.68 14.77 -9.78
N GLN A 190 0.45 15.47 -9.91
CA GLN A 190 0.92 15.94 -11.22
C GLN A 190 1.29 14.82 -12.22
N ILE A 191 1.47 13.57 -11.75
CA ILE A 191 1.78 12.44 -12.65
C ILE A 191 0.58 11.54 -12.88
N ASP A 192 -0.58 11.83 -12.32
CA ASP A 192 -1.78 11.04 -12.54
C ASP A 192 -2.37 11.26 -13.96
N VAL A 193 -3.27 10.36 -14.38
CA VAL A 193 -3.84 10.42 -15.73
C VAL A 193 -4.69 11.66 -15.93
N LEU A 194 -5.34 12.16 -14.87
CA LEU A 194 -6.22 13.35 -14.95
C LEU A 194 -5.38 14.61 -15.20
N ASP A 195 -4.13 14.63 -14.76
CA ASP A 195 -3.18 15.74 -14.95
C ASP A 195 -2.18 15.50 -16.10
N GLY A 196 -2.44 14.50 -16.95
CA GLY A 196 -1.71 14.25 -18.19
C GLY A 196 -0.67 13.14 -18.11
N GLY A 197 -0.69 12.37 -17.02
CA GLY A 197 0.10 11.16 -16.89
C GLY A 197 -0.52 9.95 -17.61
N ARG A 198 0.08 8.79 -17.40
CA ARG A 198 -0.30 7.54 -18.07
C ARG A 198 -0.02 6.35 -17.18
N ILE A 199 -0.93 5.37 -17.19
CA ILE A 199 -0.70 4.03 -16.67
C ILE A 199 -0.35 3.11 -17.83
N VAL A 200 0.67 2.28 -17.66
CA VAL A 200 1.05 1.24 -18.64
C VAL A 200 1.34 -0.06 -17.89
N ASN A 201 0.98 -1.19 -18.44
CA ASN A 201 1.33 -2.49 -17.88
C ASN A 201 2.17 -3.34 -18.86
N ALA A 202 2.67 -4.48 -18.40
CA ALA A 202 3.54 -5.38 -19.17
C ALA A 202 2.96 -5.82 -20.53
N GLU A 203 1.64 -5.85 -20.68
CA GLU A 203 0.97 -6.20 -21.92
C GLU A 203 0.70 -4.99 -22.84
N GLY A 204 1.21 -3.81 -22.50
CA GLY A 204 1.02 -2.55 -23.24
C GLY A 204 -0.40 -1.98 -23.14
N ARG A 205 -1.20 -2.42 -22.15
CA ARG A 205 -2.51 -1.84 -21.86
C ARG A 205 -2.32 -0.49 -21.18
N VAL A 206 -3.25 0.43 -21.42
CA VAL A 206 -3.11 1.82 -21.03
C VAL A 206 -4.30 2.26 -20.18
N ASN A 207 -4.01 3.01 -19.10
CA ASN A 207 -4.95 3.67 -18.19
C ASN A 207 -5.96 2.71 -17.53
N GLU A 208 -6.77 3.23 -16.62
CA GLU A 208 -7.74 2.46 -15.83
C GLU A 208 -8.62 1.56 -16.69
N GLU A 209 -9.16 2.07 -17.77
CA GLU A 209 -10.10 1.34 -18.65
C GLU A 209 -9.52 -0.03 -19.09
N GLN A 210 -8.22 -0.12 -19.33
CA GLN A 210 -7.59 -1.33 -19.85
C GLN A 210 -6.83 -2.14 -18.81
N THR A 211 -6.39 -1.51 -17.72
CA THR A 211 -5.51 -2.12 -16.71
C THR A 211 -6.23 -2.57 -15.44
N PHE A 212 -7.38 -1.95 -15.11
CA PHE A 212 -8.15 -2.28 -13.90
C PHE A 212 -8.60 -3.74 -13.87
N GLY A 213 -8.37 -4.43 -12.75
CA GLY A 213 -8.75 -5.82 -12.52
C GLY A 213 -7.97 -6.83 -13.36
N ARG A 214 -6.89 -6.40 -14.03
CA ARG A 214 -6.04 -7.29 -14.84
C ARG A 214 -4.85 -7.76 -14.05
N VAL A 215 -4.44 -9.00 -14.32
CA VAL A 215 -3.14 -9.52 -13.89
C VAL A 215 -2.09 -9.01 -14.86
N SER A 216 -0.95 -8.58 -14.33
CA SER A 216 0.20 -8.13 -15.12
C SER A 216 1.48 -8.28 -14.30
N ALA A 217 2.58 -8.59 -14.96
CA ALA A 217 3.89 -8.76 -14.31
C ALA A 217 4.43 -7.45 -13.71
N TRP A 218 4.01 -6.32 -14.23
CA TRP A 218 4.30 -4.99 -13.69
C TRP A 218 3.27 -3.96 -14.16
N VAL A 219 3.20 -2.85 -13.43
CA VAL A 219 2.44 -1.64 -13.81
C VAL A 219 3.33 -0.43 -13.56
N ASP A 220 3.39 0.46 -14.53
CA ASP A 220 4.02 1.77 -14.45
C ASP A 220 2.96 2.87 -14.38
N TYR A 221 3.28 3.91 -13.63
CA TYR A 221 2.52 5.14 -13.58
C TYR A 221 3.48 6.31 -13.73
N SER A 222 3.45 7.01 -14.86
CA SER A 222 4.36 8.11 -15.17
C SER A 222 3.64 9.30 -15.78
N GLY A 223 4.16 10.52 -15.54
CA GLY A 223 3.55 11.73 -16.03
C GLY A 223 4.42 12.97 -15.86
N PRO A 224 3.94 14.15 -16.28
CA PRO A 224 4.71 15.39 -16.22
C PRO A 224 4.92 15.85 -14.77
N VAL A 225 6.16 16.05 -14.36
CA VAL A 225 6.51 16.64 -13.05
C VAL A 225 6.90 18.10 -13.15
N THR A 226 7.30 18.52 -14.33
CA THR A 226 7.49 19.93 -14.72
C THR A 226 7.11 20.08 -16.18
N ARG A 227 7.21 21.31 -16.72
CA ARG A 227 6.95 21.56 -18.15
C ARG A 227 7.81 20.70 -19.08
N ASP A 228 9.05 20.41 -18.67
CA ASP A 228 10.07 19.80 -19.54
C ASP A 228 10.60 18.46 -18.96
N ALA A 229 9.98 17.93 -17.91
CA ALA A 229 10.38 16.68 -17.27
C ALA A 229 9.18 15.78 -16.97
N VAL A 230 9.40 14.49 -17.19
CA VAL A 230 8.49 13.38 -16.84
C VAL A 230 9.18 12.52 -15.79
N ALA A 231 8.43 11.97 -14.87
CA ALA A 231 8.90 11.00 -13.89
C ALA A 231 7.79 9.98 -13.61
N GLY A 232 8.18 8.84 -13.05
CA GLY A 232 7.22 7.78 -12.78
C GLY A 232 7.66 6.83 -11.70
N ILE A 233 6.78 5.87 -11.45
CA ILE A 233 7.01 4.75 -10.55
C ILE A 233 6.50 3.47 -11.19
N SER A 234 7.41 2.52 -11.38
CA SER A 234 7.07 1.18 -11.82
C SER A 234 7.01 0.23 -10.64
N VAL A 235 6.04 -0.68 -10.64
CA VAL A 235 5.81 -1.64 -9.55
C VAL A 235 5.84 -3.05 -10.09
N PHE A 236 6.72 -3.87 -9.51
CA PHE A 236 6.95 -5.27 -9.86
C PHE A 236 6.59 -6.14 -8.65
N PRO A 237 5.51 -6.95 -8.72
CA PRO A 237 5.18 -7.91 -7.68
C PRO A 237 6.34 -8.87 -7.41
N ILE A 238 6.55 -9.26 -6.14
CA ILE A 238 7.39 -10.43 -5.84
C ILE A 238 6.66 -11.71 -6.28
N PRO A 239 7.35 -12.86 -6.41
CA PRO A 239 6.72 -14.11 -6.85
C PRO A 239 5.48 -14.50 -6.04
N GLU A 240 5.47 -14.24 -4.72
CA GLU A 240 4.34 -14.51 -3.83
C GLU A 240 3.14 -13.59 -4.08
N SER A 241 3.36 -12.45 -4.73
CA SER A 241 2.33 -11.45 -5.06
C SER A 241 1.99 -11.43 -6.55
N ASP A 242 2.70 -12.20 -7.36
CA ASP A 242 2.41 -12.32 -8.79
C ASP A 242 1.09 -13.05 -9.04
N GLY A 243 0.45 -12.76 -10.16
CA GLY A 243 -0.82 -13.39 -10.52
C GLY A 243 -2.06 -12.80 -9.85
N HIS A 244 -1.91 -11.80 -8.97
CA HIS A 244 -3.06 -11.08 -8.42
C HIS A 244 -3.52 -9.92 -9.32
N PRO A 245 -4.82 -9.60 -9.30
CA PRO A 245 -5.33 -8.49 -10.09
C PRO A 245 -4.83 -7.15 -9.57
N TRP A 246 -4.60 -6.23 -10.50
CA TRP A 246 -4.26 -4.86 -10.20
C TRP A 246 -5.52 -3.99 -10.05
N HIS A 247 -5.54 -3.17 -9.05
CA HIS A 247 -6.48 -2.06 -8.93
C HIS A 247 -5.76 -0.79 -9.36
N THR A 248 -6.12 -0.24 -10.51
CA THR A 248 -5.54 0.98 -11.08
C THR A 248 -6.62 2.00 -11.30
N ARG A 249 -6.34 3.26 -10.99
CA ARG A 249 -7.31 4.36 -11.14
C ARG A 249 -6.62 5.57 -11.76
N ASP A 250 -7.30 6.24 -12.65
CA ASP A 250 -6.79 7.40 -13.37
C ASP A 250 -6.48 8.61 -12.47
N TYR A 251 -7.03 8.65 -11.26
CA TYR A 251 -6.79 9.70 -10.25
C TYR A 251 -5.60 9.40 -9.31
N GLY A 252 -4.70 8.48 -9.65
CA GLY A 252 -3.39 8.27 -9.02
C GLY A 252 -3.17 7.06 -8.13
N PRO A 253 -4.16 6.29 -7.64
CA PRO A 253 -3.88 5.08 -6.89
C PRO A 253 -3.69 3.87 -7.79
N MET A 254 -2.78 2.98 -7.38
CA MET A 254 -2.67 1.62 -7.89
C MET A 254 -2.28 0.66 -6.76
N TRP A 255 -2.78 -0.56 -6.78
CA TRP A 255 -2.40 -1.59 -5.81
C TRP A 255 -2.58 -3.01 -6.31
N ILE A 256 -1.80 -3.91 -5.73
CA ILE A 256 -1.94 -5.36 -5.88
C ILE A 256 -2.96 -5.80 -4.84
N ASN A 257 -4.06 -6.46 -5.30
CA ASN A 257 -5.14 -6.91 -4.42
C ASN A 257 -5.35 -8.43 -4.44
N PRO A 258 -4.72 -9.18 -3.52
CA PRO A 258 -4.92 -10.62 -3.40
C PRO A 258 -6.36 -11.02 -3.01
N TRP A 259 -7.09 -10.12 -2.39
CA TRP A 259 -8.44 -10.37 -1.83
C TRP A 259 -9.58 -9.79 -2.67
N GLN A 260 -9.29 -9.38 -3.92
CA GLN A 260 -10.32 -8.76 -4.79
C GLN A 260 -11.49 -9.72 -5.08
N HIS A 261 -11.23 -11.01 -5.18
CA HIS A 261 -12.23 -11.98 -5.61
C HIS A 261 -12.63 -12.96 -4.51
N GLU A 262 -11.70 -13.39 -3.67
CA GLU A 262 -11.90 -14.43 -2.68
C GLU A 262 -11.36 -14.02 -1.31
N PRO A 263 -12.03 -14.39 -0.21
CA PRO A 263 -11.49 -14.18 1.12
C PRO A 263 -10.35 -15.18 1.40
N MET A 264 -9.56 -14.88 2.42
CA MET A 264 -8.51 -15.75 2.91
C MET A 264 -8.60 -15.88 4.43
N THR A 265 -8.61 -17.10 4.95
CA THR A 265 -8.49 -17.35 6.39
C THR A 265 -7.09 -17.78 6.74
N LEU A 266 -6.46 -17.04 7.64
CA LEU A 266 -5.20 -17.39 8.27
C LEU A 266 -5.49 -18.11 9.59
N GLN A 267 -4.99 -19.33 9.74
CA GLN A 267 -5.01 -20.05 11.01
C GLN A 267 -3.90 -19.54 11.93
N PRO A 268 -3.99 -19.74 13.27
CA PRO A 268 -2.94 -19.35 14.19
C PRO A 268 -1.55 -19.81 13.75
N GLY A 269 -0.59 -18.86 13.63
CA GLY A 269 0.76 -19.10 13.16
C GLY A 269 0.90 -19.27 11.64
N GLN A 270 -0.17 -19.17 10.87
CA GLN A 270 -0.08 -19.05 9.42
C GLN A 270 0.20 -17.61 9.02
N ALA A 271 1.08 -17.45 8.04
CA ALA A 271 1.40 -16.16 7.46
C ALA A 271 1.09 -16.12 5.96
N TYR A 272 0.70 -14.93 5.49
CA TYR A 272 0.58 -14.59 4.08
C TYR A 272 1.58 -13.52 3.72
N THR A 273 2.34 -13.76 2.64
CA THR A 273 3.36 -12.82 2.15
C THR A 273 2.82 -11.99 1.00
N ILE A 274 2.99 -10.67 1.09
CA ILE A 274 2.73 -9.73 0.01
C ILE A 274 3.91 -8.76 -0.12
N GLY A 275 4.28 -8.38 -1.33
CA GLY A 275 5.37 -7.45 -1.54
C GLY A 275 5.55 -7.07 -3.00
N ALA A 276 6.34 -6.04 -3.21
CA ALA A 276 6.73 -5.57 -4.53
C ALA A 276 8.07 -4.81 -4.48
N ARG A 277 8.69 -4.72 -5.66
CA ARG A 277 9.72 -3.73 -5.96
C ARG A 277 9.07 -2.51 -6.57
N PHE A 278 9.46 -1.35 -6.09
CA PHE A 278 9.06 -0.04 -6.58
C PHE A 278 10.29 0.65 -7.13
N ALA A 279 10.23 1.11 -8.38
CA ALA A 279 11.31 1.83 -9.05
C ALA A 279 10.83 3.26 -9.37
N ALA A 280 11.37 4.26 -8.67
CA ALA A 280 11.14 5.66 -9.02
C ALA A 280 12.16 6.09 -10.06
N HIS A 281 11.70 6.45 -11.25
CA HIS A 281 12.53 6.73 -12.42
C HIS A 281 12.22 8.10 -13.03
N ASP A 282 13.19 8.65 -13.74
CA ASP A 282 13.02 9.81 -14.59
C ASP A 282 12.63 9.36 -16.00
N GLY A 283 11.85 10.18 -16.72
CA GLY A 283 11.29 9.83 -18.01
C GLY A 283 9.97 9.06 -17.95
N SER A 284 9.44 8.73 -19.11
CA SER A 284 8.30 7.83 -19.27
C SER A 284 8.70 6.37 -19.03
N CYS A 285 7.72 5.47 -19.00
CA CYS A 285 7.95 4.01 -18.95
C CYS A 285 8.89 3.55 -20.07
N GLU A 286 8.71 4.09 -21.28
CA GLU A 286 9.53 3.75 -22.46
C GLU A 286 10.94 4.33 -22.34
N ASP A 287 11.12 5.56 -21.81
CA ASP A 287 12.43 6.19 -21.61
C ASP A 287 13.25 5.50 -20.53
N ALA A 288 12.59 4.98 -19.51
CA ALA A 288 13.21 4.27 -18.39
C ALA A 288 13.54 2.79 -18.68
N ASP A 289 13.15 2.29 -19.86
CA ASP A 289 13.35 0.88 -20.30
C ASP A 289 12.77 -0.13 -19.28
N VAL A 290 11.52 0.12 -18.84
CA VAL A 290 10.77 -0.71 -17.89
C VAL A 290 10.26 -2.00 -18.53
#